data_e49c918c17efab66d77e82a77cc3ba5c
#
_entry.id   e49c918c17efab66d77e82a77cc3ba5c
#
_cell.length_a   1.000
_cell.length_b   1.000
_cell.length_c   1.000
_cell.angle_alpha   90.00
_cell.angle_beta   90.00
_cell.angle_gamma   90.00
#
_symmetry.space_group_name_H-M   'P 1'
#
loop_
_entity.id
_entity.type
_entity.pdbx_description
1 polymer ?
#
loop_
_entity_poly.entity_id
_entity_poly.type
_entity_poly.pdbx_seq_one_letter_code
_entity_poly.pdbx_strand_id
1 'polypeptide(L)'
;MKNKFNGYKEYISSLLISFLIALLISITVFTAIYLCGEKIINEYVSSDSYIYNTQAAYITSFQKYVSDNKVSSNDFKSIEAWIQREKPEFFLISIDNETYYASTEYLSLKKPQNLLLYNQKISVYLTALNFSDRTAKIFIYNNYQDKYLKTLLICDALFTLITAIVILFFIFRHILTQIYGTLNVVEQSETELINEKNMLIRSMAHDIRTPLAVSYTHLRA
;
A
#
# COMPACT_ATOMS: atom_id res chain seq x y z
N MET A 1 12.11 27.38 -37.44
CA MET A 1 12.73 26.59 -36.31
C MET A 1 12.22 26.98 -34.93
N LYS A 2 11.96 28.24 -34.61
CA LYS A 2 11.45 28.67 -33.26
C LYS A 2 10.13 28.05 -32.84
N ASN A 3 9.16 27.82 -33.75
CA ASN A 3 7.85 27.25 -33.42
C ASN A 3 7.89 25.74 -33.07
N LYS A 4 8.81 24.96 -33.66
CA LYS A 4 8.99 23.54 -33.28
C LYS A 4 9.53 23.37 -31.85
N PHE A 5 10.37 24.30 -31.40
CA PHE A 5 10.95 24.27 -30.05
C PHE A 5 9.94 24.63 -28.94
N ASN A 6 8.95 25.47 -29.21
CA ASN A 6 7.89 25.82 -28.26
C ASN A 6 6.94 24.66 -28.02
N GLY A 7 6.56 23.91 -29.07
CA GLY A 7 5.72 22.71 -28.92
C GLY A 7 6.35 21.66 -28.03
N TYR A 8 7.66 21.40 -28.15
CA TYR A 8 8.37 20.44 -27.30
C TYR A 8 8.37 20.83 -25.82
N LYS A 9 8.53 22.12 -25.51
CA LYS A 9 8.46 22.62 -24.12
C LYS A 9 7.08 22.45 -23.51
N GLU A 10 6.03 22.69 -24.28
CA GLU A 10 4.65 22.52 -23.82
C GLU A 10 4.34 21.05 -23.51
N TYR A 11 4.81 20.10 -24.35
CA TYR A 11 4.64 18.66 -24.10
C TYR A 11 5.40 18.21 -22.86
N ILE A 12 6.65 18.61 -22.67
CA ILE A 12 7.45 18.26 -21.48
C ILE A 12 6.77 18.84 -20.23
N SER A 13 6.31 20.09 -20.29
CA SER A 13 5.62 20.73 -19.18
C SER A 13 4.33 20.01 -18.83
N SER A 14 3.51 19.63 -19.81
CA SER A 14 2.27 18.86 -19.61
C SER A 14 2.55 17.49 -18.98
N LEU A 15 3.60 16.81 -19.45
CA LEU A 15 4.03 15.51 -18.91
C LEU A 15 4.47 15.62 -17.44
N LEU A 16 5.28 16.64 -17.12
CA LEU A 16 5.72 16.89 -15.73
C LEU A 16 4.54 17.21 -14.82
N ILE A 17 3.60 18.04 -15.27
CA ILE A 17 2.39 18.39 -14.50
C ILE A 17 1.55 17.15 -14.25
N SER A 18 1.32 16.33 -15.27
CA SER A 18 0.55 15.08 -15.16
C SER A 18 1.21 14.09 -14.19
N PHE A 19 2.54 13.99 -14.22
CA PHE A 19 3.29 13.16 -13.28
C PHE A 19 3.17 13.66 -11.84
N LEU A 20 3.28 14.99 -11.62
CA LEU A 20 3.10 15.59 -10.30
C LEU A 20 1.69 15.38 -9.75
N ILE A 21 0.67 15.51 -10.59
CA ILE A 21 -0.73 15.25 -10.21
C ILE A 21 -0.90 13.78 -9.82
N ALA A 22 -0.36 12.84 -10.61
CA ALA A 22 -0.43 11.41 -10.30
C ALA A 22 0.25 11.08 -8.97
N LEU A 23 1.41 11.69 -8.70
CA LEU A 23 2.14 11.52 -7.46
C LEU A 23 1.37 12.06 -6.26
N LEU A 24 0.75 13.24 -6.38
CA LEU A 24 -0.08 13.82 -5.33
C LEU A 24 -1.31 12.95 -5.04
N ILE A 25 -1.98 12.44 -6.06
CA ILE A 25 -3.12 11.53 -5.90
C ILE A 25 -2.68 10.26 -5.18
N SER A 26 -1.57 9.66 -5.58
CA SER A 26 -1.03 8.43 -4.95
C SER A 26 -0.70 8.64 -3.47
N ILE A 27 -0.06 9.75 -3.11
CA ILE A 27 0.25 10.09 -1.71
C ILE A 27 -1.03 10.29 -0.90
N THR A 28 -2.02 10.98 -1.47
CA THR A 28 -3.31 11.23 -0.78
C THR A 28 -4.06 9.93 -0.52
N VAL A 29 -4.10 9.04 -1.52
CA VAL A 29 -4.75 7.72 -1.40
C VAL A 29 -4.04 6.87 -0.34
N PHE A 30 -2.71 6.77 -0.40
CA PHE A 30 -1.90 6.06 0.61
C PHE A 30 -2.21 6.58 2.02
N THR A 31 -2.13 7.89 2.23
CA THR A 31 -2.36 8.48 3.55
C THR A 31 -3.77 8.21 4.05
N ALA A 32 -4.78 8.32 3.18
CA ALA A 32 -6.18 8.08 3.54
C ALA A 32 -6.42 6.60 3.94
N ILE A 33 -5.91 5.64 3.16
CA ILE A 33 -6.05 4.20 3.44
C ILE A 33 -5.33 3.86 4.74
N TYR A 34 -4.10 4.37 4.94
CA TYR A 34 -3.32 4.10 6.14
C TYR A 34 -4.02 4.62 7.40
N LEU A 35 -4.48 5.88 7.41
CA LEU A 35 -5.15 6.48 8.57
C LEU A 35 -6.48 5.78 8.88
N CYS A 36 -7.27 5.44 7.86
CA CYS A 36 -8.50 4.68 8.07
C CYS A 36 -8.21 3.27 8.61
N GLY A 37 -7.23 2.58 8.05
CA GLY A 37 -6.85 1.24 8.47
C GLY A 37 -6.27 1.22 9.89
N GLU A 38 -5.42 2.18 10.24
CA GLU A 38 -4.89 2.34 11.59
C GLU A 38 -6.02 2.52 12.61
N LYS A 39 -6.99 3.38 12.32
CA LYS A 39 -8.16 3.58 13.19
C LYS A 39 -8.93 2.28 13.40
N ILE A 40 -9.23 1.55 12.32
CA ILE A 40 -9.94 0.26 12.38
C ILE A 40 -9.17 -0.76 13.20
N ILE A 41 -7.85 -0.87 13.01
CA ILE A 41 -7.00 -1.79 13.76
C ILE A 41 -7.01 -1.42 15.25
N ASN A 42 -6.87 -0.15 15.57
CA ASN A 42 -6.88 0.33 16.96
C ASN A 42 -8.22 0.04 17.65
N GLU A 43 -9.34 0.27 16.99
CA GLU A 43 -10.68 -0.07 17.49
C GLU A 43 -10.84 -1.59 17.66
N TYR A 44 -10.37 -2.38 16.70
CA TYR A 44 -10.46 -3.85 16.76
C TYR A 44 -9.63 -4.43 17.91
N VAL A 45 -8.36 -4.04 18.02
CA VAL A 45 -7.43 -4.55 19.07
C VAL A 45 -7.87 -4.11 20.48
N SER A 46 -8.56 -2.98 20.58
CA SER A 46 -9.13 -2.50 21.84
C SER A 46 -10.47 -3.12 22.18
N SER A 47 -11.06 -3.92 21.31
CA SER A 47 -12.36 -4.52 21.53
C SER A 47 -12.29 -5.67 22.54
N ASP A 48 -13.32 -5.77 23.41
CA ASP A 48 -13.44 -6.86 24.36
C ASP A 48 -13.43 -8.24 23.67
N SER A 49 -14.01 -8.33 22.47
CA SER A 49 -14.03 -9.56 21.69
C SER A 49 -12.65 -10.02 21.25
N TYR A 50 -11.79 -9.09 20.81
CA TYR A 50 -10.41 -9.40 20.45
C TYR A 50 -9.62 -9.88 21.66
N ILE A 51 -9.71 -9.14 22.78
CA ILE A 51 -9.01 -9.46 24.03
C ILE A 51 -9.43 -10.84 24.52
N TYR A 52 -10.74 -11.08 24.59
CA TYR A 52 -11.29 -12.37 25.03
C TYR A 52 -10.83 -13.53 24.14
N ASN A 53 -10.94 -13.41 22.82
CA ASN A 53 -10.56 -14.46 21.89
C ASN A 53 -9.05 -14.75 21.91
N THR A 54 -8.23 -13.72 22.01
CA THR A 54 -6.76 -13.87 22.11
C THR A 54 -6.38 -14.57 23.42
N GLN A 55 -6.98 -14.16 24.53
CA GLN A 55 -6.77 -14.81 25.82
C GLN A 55 -7.24 -16.26 25.82
N ALA A 56 -8.44 -16.54 25.32
CA ALA A 56 -9.01 -17.88 25.29
C ALA A 56 -8.12 -18.88 24.56
N ALA A 57 -7.50 -18.48 23.44
CA ALA A 57 -6.60 -19.33 22.68
C ALA A 57 -5.34 -19.69 23.51
N TYR A 58 -4.72 -18.70 24.16
CA TYR A 58 -3.55 -18.93 25.02
C TYR A 58 -3.88 -19.73 26.27
N ILE A 59 -5.02 -19.44 26.91
CA ILE A 59 -5.48 -20.18 28.09
C ILE A 59 -5.72 -21.64 27.74
N THR A 60 -6.36 -21.93 26.61
CA THR A 60 -6.60 -23.30 26.13
C THR A 60 -5.28 -24.03 25.86
N SER A 61 -4.32 -23.37 25.19
CA SER A 61 -2.98 -23.92 24.95
C SER A 61 -2.24 -24.22 26.26
N PHE A 62 -2.27 -23.28 27.21
CA PHE A 62 -1.62 -23.43 28.51
C PHE A 62 -2.29 -24.50 29.38
N GLN A 63 -3.63 -24.55 29.40
CA GLN A 63 -4.37 -25.60 30.12
C GLN A 63 -4.03 -27.00 29.60
N LYS A 64 -3.93 -27.16 28.28
CA LYS A 64 -3.48 -28.42 27.68
C LYS A 64 -2.06 -28.78 28.12
N TYR A 65 -1.14 -27.81 28.05
CA TYR A 65 0.24 -28.03 28.49
C TYR A 65 0.33 -28.45 29.96
N VAL A 66 -0.39 -27.75 30.84
CA VAL A 66 -0.43 -28.08 32.30
C VAL A 66 -0.99 -29.47 32.52
N SER A 67 -2.06 -29.85 31.82
CA SER A 67 -2.68 -31.16 31.94
C SER A 67 -1.77 -32.27 31.44
N ASP A 68 -1.19 -32.12 30.23
CA ASP A 68 -0.36 -33.15 29.60
C ASP A 68 0.93 -33.42 30.39
N ASN A 69 1.51 -32.38 31.01
CA ASN A 69 2.77 -32.46 31.74
C ASN A 69 2.58 -32.52 33.26
N LYS A 70 1.34 -32.54 33.79
CA LYS A 70 1.02 -32.53 35.22
C LYS A 70 1.74 -31.41 35.98
N VAL A 71 1.77 -30.22 35.42
CA VAL A 71 2.50 -29.06 35.96
C VAL A 71 1.84 -28.62 37.28
N SER A 72 2.66 -28.43 38.34
CA SER A 72 2.23 -27.81 39.58
C SER A 72 2.31 -26.29 39.51
N SER A 73 1.50 -25.61 40.31
CA SER A 73 1.54 -24.14 40.40
C SER A 73 2.90 -23.59 40.82
N ASN A 74 3.69 -24.40 41.54
CA ASN A 74 5.04 -24.07 42.04
C ASN A 74 6.15 -24.43 41.05
N ASP A 75 5.83 -25.11 39.94
CA ASP A 75 6.83 -25.51 38.93
C ASP A 75 7.10 -24.38 37.95
N PHE A 76 7.78 -23.34 38.46
CA PHE A 76 8.14 -22.17 37.65
C PHE A 76 9.00 -22.54 36.45
N LYS A 77 9.81 -23.59 36.52
CA LYS A 77 10.67 -24.02 35.41
C LYS A 77 9.84 -24.48 34.21
N SER A 78 8.82 -25.30 34.43
CA SER A 78 7.89 -25.72 33.38
C SER A 78 7.04 -24.57 32.85
N ILE A 79 6.61 -23.66 33.73
CA ILE A 79 5.86 -22.46 33.37
C ILE A 79 6.70 -21.56 32.47
N GLU A 80 7.94 -21.29 32.87
CA GLU A 80 8.87 -20.48 32.05
C GLU A 80 9.21 -21.14 30.72
N ALA A 81 9.36 -22.46 30.65
CA ALA A 81 9.59 -23.20 29.43
C ALA A 81 8.41 -23.01 28.43
N TRP A 82 7.16 -23.02 28.93
CA TRP A 82 6.01 -22.74 28.11
C TRP A 82 6.00 -21.28 27.65
N ILE A 83 6.27 -20.31 28.53
CA ILE A 83 6.35 -18.88 28.22
C ILE A 83 7.42 -18.62 27.15
N GLN A 84 8.59 -19.24 27.27
CA GLN A 84 9.67 -19.13 26.28
C GLN A 84 9.28 -19.67 24.89
N ARG A 85 8.45 -20.71 24.86
CA ARG A 85 7.98 -21.34 23.61
C ARG A 85 6.91 -20.51 22.93
N GLU A 86 5.86 -20.14 23.67
CA GLU A 86 4.68 -19.44 23.11
C GLU A 86 4.85 -17.92 23.07
N LYS A 87 5.81 -17.38 23.84
CA LYS A 87 6.19 -15.97 23.92
C LYS A 87 4.99 -15.01 24.07
N PRO A 88 4.09 -15.25 25.05
CA PRO A 88 3.08 -14.25 25.37
C PRO A 88 3.77 -12.97 25.84
N GLU A 89 3.21 -11.83 25.50
CA GLU A 89 3.74 -10.53 25.95
C GLU A 89 3.56 -10.35 27.47
N PHE A 90 2.39 -10.77 27.96
CA PHE A 90 2.05 -10.70 29.38
C PHE A 90 1.51 -12.03 29.88
N PHE A 91 2.04 -12.50 30.99
CA PHE A 91 1.61 -13.72 31.68
C PHE A 91 1.55 -13.48 33.16
N LEU A 92 0.42 -13.78 33.79
CA LEU A 92 0.18 -13.62 35.23
C LEU A 92 -0.54 -14.85 35.78
N ILE A 93 -0.08 -15.32 36.92
CA ILE A 93 -0.79 -16.29 37.78
C ILE A 93 -1.17 -15.56 39.06
N SER A 94 -2.46 -15.65 39.43
CA SER A 94 -2.99 -15.12 40.67
C SER A 94 -3.59 -16.25 41.52
N ILE A 95 -3.20 -16.33 42.79
CA ILE A 95 -3.72 -17.25 43.77
C ILE A 95 -4.27 -16.39 44.92
N ASP A 96 -5.47 -16.69 45.39
CA ASP A 96 -6.15 -15.96 46.47
C ASP A 96 -6.22 -14.43 46.23
N ASN A 97 -6.38 -14.02 44.97
CA ASN A 97 -6.38 -12.63 44.49
C ASN A 97 -5.05 -11.88 44.69
N GLU A 98 -3.98 -12.57 45.00
CA GLU A 98 -2.62 -12.03 45.05
C GLU A 98 -1.83 -12.49 43.81
N THR A 99 -0.91 -11.66 43.35
CA THR A 99 -0.02 -12.03 42.23
C THR A 99 1.00 -13.06 42.77
N TYR A 100 0.94 -14.25 42.18
CA TYR A 100 1.85 -15.34 42.54
C TYR A 100 3.05 -15.42 41.60
N TYR A 101 2.80 -15.24 40.31
CA TYR A 101 3.84 -15.18 39.28
C TYR A 101 3.45 -14.14 38.22
N ALA A 102 4.40 -13.35 37.78
CA ALA A 102 4.21 -12.40 36.67
C ALA A 102 5.44 -12.38 35.76
N SER A 103 5.25 -12.39 34.48
CA SER A 103 6.33 -12.35 33.47
C SER A 103 7.02 -10.98 33.41
N THR A 104 6.39 -9.92 33.92
CA THR A 104 6.93 -8.55 33.92
C THR A 104 6.58 -7.86 35.25
N GLU A 105 7.43 -6.90 35.69
CA GLU A 105 7.19 -6.11 36.90
C GLU A 105 5.88 -5.33 36.90
N TYR A 106 5.42 -4.89 35.72
CA TYR A 106 4.15 -4.15 35.57
C TYR A 106 2.92 -4.98 35.97
N LEU A 107 2.99 -6.30 35.86
CA LEU A 107 1.94 -7.21 36.26
C LEU A 107 1.99 -7.57 37.76
N SER A 108 3.09 -7.30 38.44
CA SER A 108 3.28 -7.59 39.87
C SER A 108 2.52 -6.63 40.80
N LEU A 109 1.81 -5.65 40.25
CA LEU A 109 1.03 -4.70 41.05
C LEU A 109 -0.14 -5.38 41.76
N LYS A 110 -0.31 -5.06 43.05
CA LYS A 110 -1.22 -5.68 44.01
C LYS A 110 -2.71 -5.76 43.61
N LYS A 111 -3.15 -5.15 42.49
CA LYS A 111 -4.53 -5.21 41.99
C LYS A 111 -4.56 -5.18 40.46
N PRO A 112 -4.61 -6.32 39.79
CA PRO A 112 -4.61 -6.40 38.33
C PRO A 112 -5.92 -5.95 37.66
N GLN A 113 -6.86 -5.36 38.40
CA GLN A 113 -8.21 -5.05 37.88
C GLN A 113 -8.27 -3.93 36.85
N ASN A 114 -7.21 -3.10 36.72
CA ASN A 114 -7.15 -2.01 35.76
C ASN A 114 -5.71 -1.83 35.26
N LEU A 115 -5.25 -2.74 34.41
CA LEU A 115 -3.97 -2.58 33.73
C LEU A 115 -4.11 -1.54 32.63
N LEU A 116 -3.34 -0.46 32.75
CA LEU A 116 -3.09 0.48 31.66
C LEU A 116 -1.89 -0.04 30.86
N LEU A 117 -2.16 -0.85 29.85
CA LEU A 117 -1.13 -1.28 28.91
C LEU A 117 -1.14 -0.31 27.73
N TYR A 118 0.00 0.30 27.45
CA TYR A 118 0.17 1.24 26.32
C TYR A 118 -0.84 2.41 26.31
N ASN A 119 -1.16 3.00 27.47
CA ASN A 119 -2.18 4.04 27.61
C ASN A 119 -3.63 3.60 27.28
N GLN A 120 -3.87 2.31 27.12
CA GLN A 120 -5.19 1.73 26.93
C GLN A 120 -5.64 1.00 28.17
N LYS A 121 -6.89 1.23 28.56
CA LYS A 121 -7.54 0.49 29.67
C LYS A 121 -7.92 -0.89 29.15
N ILE A 122 -7.10 -1.90 29.44
CA ILE A 122 -7.37 -3.29 29.08
C ILE A 122 -8.14 -3.96 30.22
N SER A 123 -9.29 -4.53 29.88
CA SER A 123 -10.05 -5.36 30.81
C SER A 123 -9.28 -6.65 31.06
N VAL A 124 -8.80 -6.82 32.29
CA VAL A 124 -8.08 -8.03 32.70
C VAL A 124 -9.08 -9.13 33.05
N TYR A 125 -9.23 -10.09 32.16
CA TYR A 125 -10.05 -11.26 32.41
C TYR A 125 -9.19 -12.37 33.02
N LEU A 126 -9.34 -12.57 34.35
CA LEU A 126 -8.72 -13.68 35.05
C LEU A 126 -9.55 -14.93 34.86
N THR A 127 -8.98 -15.94 34.24
CA THR A 127 -9.64 -17.25 33.99
C THR A 127 -9.09 -18.29 34.95
N ALA A 128 -9.98 -19.07 35.54
CA ALA A 128 -9.60 -20.19 36.40
C ALA A 128 -8.92 -21.29 35.56
N LEU A 129 -7.78 -21.80 36.05
CA LEU A 129 -7.01 -22.87 35.45
C LEU A 129 -6.63 -23.88 36.52
N ASN A 130 -6.76 -25.17 36.23
CA ASN A 130 -6.45 -26.26 37.16
C ASN A 130 -4.99 -26.73 36.94
N PHE A 131 -4.14 -26.46 37.92
CA PHE A 131 -2.83 -27.08 38.04
C PHE A 131 -2.97 -28.46 38.68
N SER A 132 -1.90 -29.23 38.76
CA SER A 132 -1.92 -30.55 39.36
C SER A 132 -2.13 -30.50 40.90
N ASP A 133 -1.82 -29.40 41.56
CA ASP A 133 -1.87 -29.18 43.01
C ASP A 133 -3.04 -28.28 43.45
N ARG A 134 -3.47 -27.35 42.63
CA ARG A 134 -4.54 -26.39 42.96
C ARG A 134 -5.12 -25.69 41.75
N THR A 135 -6.23 -25.00 41.95
CA THR A 135 -6.78 -24.06 40.95
C THR A 135 -6.20 -22.68 41.18
N ALA A 136 -5.71 -22.04 40.12
CA ALA A 136 -5.25 -20.65 40.10
C ALA A 136 -5.99 -19.86 39.02
N LYS A 137 -5.99 -18.53 39.16
CA LYS A 137 -6.48 -17.65 38.12
C LYS A 137 -5.32 -17.18 37.25
N ILE A 138 -5.48 -17.22 35.93
CA ILE A 138 -4.43 -16.78 35.01
C ILE A 138 -4.93 -15.66 34.11
N PHE A 139 -4.01 -14.81 33.71
CA PHE A 139 -4.15 -13.82 32.68
C PHE A 139 -3.01 -13.98 31.68
N ILE A 140 -3.34 -14.14 30.41
CA ILE A 140 -2.39 -14.22 29.32
C ILE A 140 -2.86 -13.26 28.24
N TYR A 141 -2.00 -12.35 27.82
CA TYR A 141 -2.33 -11.38 26.79
C TYR A 141 -1.18 -11.22 25.81
N ASN A 142 -1.52 -11.02 24.57
CA ASN A 142 -0.58 -10.68 23.50
C ASN A 142 -1.14 -9.56 22.66
N ASN A 143 -0.35 -8.51 22.46
CA ASN A 143 -0.74 -7.39 21.63
C ASN A 143 -0.17 -7.57 20.21
N TYR A 144 -1.05 -7.86 19.26
CA TYR A 144 -0.67 -7.98 17.86
C TYR A 144 -0.83 -6.67 17.07
N GLN A 145 -1.07 -5.54 17.73
CA GLN A 145 -1.29 -4.24 17.09
C GLN A 145 -0.17 -3.90 16.12
N ASP A 146 1.08 -3.97 16.57
CA ASP A 146 2.26 -3.66 15.74
C ASP A 146 2.37 -4.59 14.52
N LYS A 147 2.01 -5.86 14.66
CA LYS A 147 1.99 -6.82 13.56
C LYS A 147 0.94 -6.45 12.52
N TYR A 148 -0.26 -6.08 12.97
CA TYR A 148 -1.34 -5.66 12.07
C TYR A 148 -1.01 -4.34 11.37
N LEU A 149 -0.44 -3.36 12.09
CA LEU A 149 -0.01 -2.09 11.50
C LEU A 149 1.10 -2.27 10.47
N LYS A 150 2.09 -3.12 10.73
CA LYS A 150 3.13 -3.45 9.74
C LYS A 150 2.55 -4.14 8.51
N THR A 151 1.61 -5.06 8.70
CA THR A 151 0.93 -5.74 7.59
C THR A 151 0.10 -4.76 6.77
N LEU A 152 -0.64 -3.86 7.42
CA LEU A 152 -1.39 -2.79 6.77
C LEU A 152 -0.47 -1.92 5.91
N LEU A 153 0.65 -1.46 6.47
CA LEU A 153 1.62 -0.62 5.78
C LEU A 153 2.16 -1.30 4.50
N ILE A 154 2.49 -2.59 4.58
CA ILE A 154 2.99 -3.35 3.42
C ILE A 154 1.89 -3.49 2.36
N CYS A 155 0.67 -3.85 2.76
CA CYS A 155 -0.46 -4.00 1.84
C CYS A 155 -0.81 -2.68 1.16
N ASP A 156 -0.84 -1.58 1.92
CA ASP A 156 -1.13 -0.24 1.41
C ASP A 156 -0.05 0.25 0.45
N ALA A 157 1.22 0.03 0.77
CA ALA A 157 2.34 0.36 -0.12
C ALA A 157 2.25 -0.41 -1.45
N LEU A 158 1.93 -1.71 -1.42
CA LEU A 158 1.75 -2.52 -2.63
C LEU A 158 0.55 -2.04 -3.45
N PHE A 159 -0.57 -1.75 -2.81
CA PHE A 159 -1.77 -1.23 -3.48
C PHE A 159 -1.49 0.12 -4.14
N THR A 160 -0.81 1.03 -3.43
CA THR A 160 -0.44 2.34 -3.95
C THR A 160 0.53 2.24 -5.12
N LEU A 161 1.49 1.31 -5.06
CA LEU A 161 2.40 1.04 -6.19
C LEU A 161 1.65 0.58 -7.44
N ILE A 162 0.70 -0.36 -7.29
CA ILE A 162 -0.12 -0.85 -8.40
C ILE A 162 -0.95 0.28 -9.00
N THR A 163 -1.61 1.08 -8.16
CA THR A 163 -2.42 2.22 -8.63
C THR A 163 -1.58 3.27 -9.35
N ALA A 164 -0.37 3.56 -8.87
CA ALA A 164 0.57 4.47 -9.52
C ALA A 164 0.98 3.96 -10.90
N ILE A 165 1.28 2.67 -11.05
CA ILE A 165 1.61 2.05 -12.35
C ILE A 165 0.45 2.17 -13.32
N VAL A 166 -0.78 1.91 -12.88
CA VAL A 166 -1.98 2.04 -13.71
C VAL A 166 -2.18 3.48 -14.18
N ILE A 167 -2.05 4.45 -13.30
CA ILE A 167 -2.16 5.88 -13.65
C ILE A 167 -1.09 6.26 -14.67
N LEU A 168 0.17 5.87 -14.45
CA LEU A 168 1.26 6.14 -15.39
C LEU A 168 1.02 5.50 -16.76
N PHE A 169 0.46 4.30 -16.81
CA PHE A 169 0.09 3.63 -18.07
C PHE A 169 -0.95 4.44 -18.85
N PHE A 170 -1.99 4.96 -18.19
CA PHE A 170 -3.00 5.79 -18.84
C PHE A 170 -2.42 7.13 -19.33
N ILE A 171 -1.57 7.77 -18.54
CA ILE A 171 -0.87 9.00 -18.93
C ILE A 171 -0.01 8.74 -20.17
N PHE A 172 0.78 7.68 -20.16
CA PHE A 172 1.65 7.31 -21.29
C PHE A 172 0.84 7.02 -22.55
N ARG A 173 -0.23 6.25 -22.43
CA ARG A 173 -1.15 5.98 -23.55
C ARG A 173 -1.75 7.27 -24.12
N HIS A 174 -2.18 8.19 -23.26
CA HIS A 174 -2.73 9.48 -23.70
C HIS A 174 -1.70 10.30 -24.49
N ILE A 175 -0.47 10.37 -23.99
CA ILE A 175 0.64 11.08 -24.67
C ILE A 175 0.96 10.45 -26.01
N LEU A 176 1.05 9.12 -26.09
CA LEU A 176 1.26 8.43 -27.37
C LEU A 176 0.18 8.77 -28.38
N THR A 177 -1.09 8.77 -27.98
CA THR A 177 -2.22 9.12 -28.86
C THR A 177 -2.09 10.55 -29.38
N GLN A 178 -1.67 11.50 -28.57
CA GLN A 178 -1.44 12.89 -28.99
C GLN A 178 -0.26 13.00 -29.98
N ILE A 179 0.84 12.30 -29.72
CA ILE A 179 2.02 12.28 -30.61
C ILE A 179 1.65 11.70 -31.99
N TYR A 180 0.94 10.57 -32.02
CA TYR A 180 0.49 9.95 -33.27
C TYR A 180 -0.48 10.86 -34.04
N GLY A 181 -1.40 11.54 -33.35
CA GLY A 181 -2.28 12.52 -33.97
C GLY A 181 -1.52 13.66 -34.65
N THR A 182 -0.51 14.20 -33.98
CA THR A 182 0.34 15.29 -34.51
C THR A 182 1.20 14.83 -35.70
N LEU A 183 1.75 13.61 -35.65
CA LEU A 183 2.52 13.03 -36.73
C LEU A 183 1.68 12.85 -38.02
N ASN A 184 0.46 12.35 -37.89
CA ASN A 184 -0.47 12.18 -39.01
C ASN A 184 -0.81 13.52 -39.69
N VAL A 185 -1.00 14.60 -38.90
CA VAL A 185 -1.26 15.94 -39.45
C VAL A 185 -0.03 16.47 -40.18
N VAL A 186 1.18 16.24 -39.69
CA VAL A 186 2.43 16.66 -40.36
C VAL A 186 2.61 15.89 -41.68
N GLU A 187 2.38 14.59 -41.69
CA GLU A 187 2.50 13.76 -42.89
C GLU A 187 1.47 14.17 -43.98
N GLN A 188 0.25 14.50 -43.59
CA GLN A 188 -0.75 15.03 -44.52
C GLN A 188 -0.34 16.37 -45.11
N SER A 189 0.18 17.29 -44.28
CA SER A 189 0.64 18.60 -44.75
C SER A 189 1.85 18.50 -45.71
N GLU A 190 2.77 17.56 -45.45
CA GLU A 190 3.90 17.32 -46.39
C GLU A 190 3.44 16.73 -47.72
N THR A 191 2.48 15.82 -47.71
CA THR A 191 1.90 15.26 -48.93
C THR A 191 1.14 16.31 -49.74
N GLU A 192 0.41 17.22 -49.11
CA GLU A 192 -0.25 18.34 -49.77
C GLU A 192 0.78 19.28 -50.41
N LEU A 193 1.84 19.68 -49.71
CA LEU A 193 2.91 20.50 -50.26
C LEU A 193 3.65 19.87 -51.45
N ILE A 194 3.89 18.55 -51.40
CA ILE A 194 4.48 17.81 -52.53
C ILE A 194 3.54 17.81 -53.73
N ASN A 195 2.23 17.65 -53.53
CA ASN A 195 1.24 17.69 -54.60
C ASN A 195 1.12 19.09 -55.23
N GLU A 196 1.10 20.15 -54.42
CA GLU A 196 1.12 21.53 -54.92
C GLU A 196 2.37 21.82 -55.73
N LYS A 197 3.55 21.41 -55.23
CA LYS A 197 4.82 21.57 -55.97
C LYS A 197 4.78 20.82 -57.29
N ASN A 198 4.26 19.61 -57.33
CA ASN A 198 4.14 18.82 -58.58
C ASN A 198 3.17 19.45 -59.56
N MET A 199 2.05 20.03 -59.08
CA MET A 199 1.11 20.77 -59.95
C MET A 199 1.78 22.03 -60.53
N LEU A 200 2.50 22.81 -59.75
CA LEU A 200 3.27 23.96 -60.20
C LEU A 200 4.29 23.58 -61.30
N ILE A 201 5.06 22.52 -61.10
CA ILE A 201 6.03 22.03 -62.08
C ILE A 201 5.34 21.64 -63.38
N ARG A 202 4.18 20.96 -63.31
CA ARG A 202 3.38 20.59 -64.53
C ARG A 202 2.85 21.80 -65.23
N SER A 203 2.33 22.81 -64.55
CA SER A 203 1.87 24.07 -65.12
C SER A 203 3.01 24.82 -65.81
N MET A 204 4.14 24.97 -65.13
CA MET A 204 5.31 25.61 -65.72
C MET A 204 5.83 24.87 -66.99
N ALA A 205 5.85 23.54 -66.94
CA ALA A 205 6.23 22.72 -68.07
C ALA A 205 5.27 22.89 -69.25
N HIS A 206 3.95 23.02 -69.04
CA HIS A 206 2.94 23.33 -70.05
C HIS A 206 3.13 24.73 -70.64
N ASP A 207 3.35 25.73 -69.74
CA ASP A 207 3.53 27.13 -70.14
C ASP A 207 4.81 27.38 -71.00
N ILE A 208 5.84 26.59 -70.76
CA ILE A 208 7.09 26.62 -71.57
C ILE A 208 6.91 25.88 -72.87
N ARG A 209 6.14 24.79 -72.92
CA ARG A 209 5.94 23.99 -74.10
C ARG A 209 5.17 24.78 -75.20
N THR A 210 4.23 25.63 -74.81
CA THR A 210 3.39 26.41 -75.72
C THR A 210 4.21 27.43 -76.52
N PRO A 211 5.04 28.32 -75.93
CA PRO A 211 5.87 29.25 -76.73
C PRO A 211 6.97 28.54 -77.51
N LEU A 212 7.51 27.40 -77.01
CA LEU A 212 8.50 26.61 -77.71
C LEU A 212 7.92 26.00 -79.00
N ALA A 213 6.70 25.48 -78.96
CA ALA A 213 5.99 24.91 -80.10
C ALA A 213 5.72 26.02 -81.17
N VAL A 214 5.31 27.22 -80.73
CA VAL A 214 5.07 28.37 -81.61
C VAL A 214 6.38 28.86 -82.24
N SER A 215 7.46 28.93 -81.49
CA SER A 215 8.78 29.32 -82.02
C SER A 215 9.32 28.33 -83.07
N TYR A 216 9.08 27.02 -82.85
CA TYR A 216 9.49 25.97 -83.77
C TYR A 216 8.73 26.01 -85.13
N THR A 217 7.46 26.39 -85.07
CA THR A 217 6.65 26.54 -86.27
C THR A 217 7.06 27.77 -87.11
N HIS A 218 7.49 28.87 -86.42
CA HIS A 218 7.97 30.08 -87.14
C HIS A 218 9.37 29.92 -87.75
N LEU A 219 10.20 29.01 -87.25
CA LEU A 219 11.53 28.73 -87.80
C LEU A 219 11.48 27.81 -89.02
N ARG A 220 10.34 27.22 -89.39
CA ARG A 220 10.17 26.27 -90.47
C ARG A 220 9.40 26.84 -91.68
N ALA A 221 8.94 28.09 -91.61
CA ALA A 221 8.29 28.86 -92.67
C ALA A 221 9.29 29.84 -93.31
#